data_b80c5fdddb17965b394c58b17b373c42
#
_entry.id   b80c5fdddb17965b394c58b17b373c42
#
_cell.length_a   1.000
_cell.length_b   1.000
_cell.length_c   1.000
_cell.angle_alpha   90.00
_cell.angle_beta   90.00
_cell.angle_gamma   90.00
#
_symmetry.space_group_name_H-M   'P 1'
#
loop_
_entity.id
_entity.type
_entity.pdbx_description
1 polymer ?
#
loop_
_entity_poly.entity_id
_entity_poly.type
_entity_poly.pdbx_seq_one_letter_code
_entity_poly.pdbx_strand_id
1 'polypeptide(L)'
;MVKNNYPRRRQAKKQTNWFLVISSVLIAMLLIAAGLYSVFGVSRTVQQANGSSVTKSSKQATDATRSKDTKGLPDVSPKDWELLLVNRDNKSKELNPEIADVDGVSVDARIAKNVKEFLAAAQEIDPSYHLISGYRSVAYQTELYNSYVQQEMAADPSLTESQAEKKVQTYSQPPGASEHQTGLAIDMSTVDSLNEADPDTVAKVKELAPKYGFVLRFPDGKTSSTGVGYEDWHFRYVGKESAEYMTEHNLTLEEYLALLKEKAK
;
A
#
# COMPACT_ATOMS: atom_id res chain seq x y z
N MET A 1 -20.73 58.99 30.08
CA MET A 1 -19.90 58.14 29.21
C MET A 1 -19.25 57.06 30.07
N VAL A 2 -19.79 55.84 30.01
CA VAL A 2 -19.31 54.68 30.76
C VAL A 2 -18.55 53.78 29.78
N LYS A 3 -17.24 53.58 29.98
CA LYS A 3 -16.42 52.69 29.19
C LYS A 3 -16.57 51.27 29.72
N ASN A 4 -17.21 50.38 28.93
CA ASN A 4 -17.27 48.96 29.21
C ASN A 4 -15.94 48.27 28.77
N ASN A 5 -15.16 47.85 29.74
CA ASN A 5 -13.99 46.97 29.55
C ASN A 5 -14.44 45.52 29.71
N TYR A 6 -14.62 44.79 28.58
CA TYR A 6 -14.71 43.34 28.59
C TYR A 6 -13.30 42.72 28.41
N PRO A 7 -12.88 41.78 29.26
CA PRO A 7 -11.63 41.10 29.07
C PRO A 7 -11.74 40.09 27.89
N ARG A 8 -10.86 40.22 26.90
CA ARG A 8 -10.72 39.23 25.81
C ARG A 8 -10.23 37.90 26.41
N ARG A 9 -11.09 36.88 26.38
CA ARG A 9 -10.69 35.48 26.62
C ARG A 9 -9.65 35.08 25.58
N ARG A 10 -8.41 34.82 26.00
CA ARG A 10 -7.40 34.12 25.19
C ARG A 10 -7.87 32.70 25.01
N GLN A 11 -8.16 32.31 23.77
CA GLN A 11 -8.31 30.91 23.43
C GLN A 11 -6.92 30.24 23.56
N ALA A 12 -6.82 29.30 24.49
CA ALA A 12 -5.67 28.43 24.59
C ALA A 12 -5.62 27.55 23.35
N LYS A 13 -4.57 27.69 22.52
CA LYS A 13 -4.26 26.75 21.47
C LYS A 13 -4.02 25.40 22.14
N LYS A 14 -4.87 24.41 21.87
CA LYS A 14 -4.58 23.01 22.18
C LYS A 14 -3.32 22.64 21.40
N GLN A 15 -2.19 22.60 22.06
CA GLN A 15 -1.02 21.89 21.54
C GLN A 15 -1.38 20.41 21.56
N THR A 16 -1.62 19.86 20.38
CA THR A 16 -1.72 18.42 20.19
C THR A 16 -0.36 17.85 20.58
N ASN A 17 -0.33 17.00 21.60
CA ASN A 17 0.88 16.33 22.04
C ASN A 17 1.33 15.34 20.97
N TRP A 18 2.10 15.83 20.02
CA TRP A 18 2.71 15.05 18.94
C TRP A 18 3.48 13.80 19.44
N PHE A 19 4.06 13.88 20.65
CA PHE A 19 4.73 12.76 21.31
C PHE A 19 3.81 11.58 21.63
N LEU A 20 2.51 11.79 21.86
CA LEU A 20 1.56 10.70 22.12
C LEU A 20 1.12 9.99 20.81
N VAL A 21 1.07 10.69 19.70
CA VAL A 21 0.76 10.10 18.38
C VAL A 21 1.94 9.25 17.90
N ILE A 22 3.18 9.73 18.08
CA ILE A 22 4.39 8.97 17.73
C ILE A 22 4.55 7.72 18.61
N SER A 23 4.19 7.80 19.91
CA SER A 23 4.32 6.65 20.82
C SER A 23 3.33 5.53 20.53
N SER A 24 2.12 5.83 20.07
CA SER A 24 1.12 4.79 19.72
C SER A 24 1.50 4.02 18.44
N VAL A 25 2.07 4.70 17.45
CA VAL A 25 2.58 4.07 16.22
C VAL A 25 3.81 3.19 16.51
N LEU A 26 4.69 3.62 17.43
CA LEU A 26 5.86 2.85 17.85
C LEU A 26 5.50 1.57 18.63
N ILE A 27 4.42 1.58 19.42
CA ILE A 27 3.97 0.41 20.20
C ILE A 27 3.36 -0.66 19.27
N ALA A 28 2.59 -0.26 18.26
CA ALA A 28 2.04 -1.19 17.28
C ALA A 28 3.15 -1.92 16.49
N MET A 29 4.25 -1.22 16.18
CA MET A 29 5.37 -1.82 15.44
C MET A 29 6.28 -2.74 16.26
N LEU A 30 6.39 -2.54 17.57
CA LEU A 30 7.13 -3.46 18.46
C LEU A 30 6.47 -4.84 18.56
N LEU A 31 5.16 -4.92 18.39
CA LEU A 31 4.42 -6.18 18.39
C LEU A 31 4.62 -6.97 17.08
N ILE A 32 4.82 -6.30 15.94
CA ILE A 32 5.11 -6.93 14.65
C ILE A 32 6.48 -7.62 14.65
N ALA A 33 7.50 -7.02 15.25
CA ALA A 33 8.83 -7.61 15.35
C ALA A 33 8.84 -8.89 16.22
N ALA A 34 7.99 -8.97 17.25
CA ALA A 34 7.86 -10.14 18.10
C ALA A 34 7.11 -11.32 17.42
N GLY A 35 6.12 -11.03 16.55
CA GLY A 35 5.36 -12.03 15.79
C GLY A 35 6.21 -12.77 14.77
N LEU A 36 7.07 -12.08 14.05
CA LEU A 36 7.96 -12.69 13.04
C LEU A 36 9.03 -13.62 13.63
N TYR A 37 9.42 -13.43 14.89
CA TYR A 37 10.41 -14.29 15.55
C TYR A 37 9.86 -15.68 15.92
N SER A 38 8.54 -15.81 16.10
CA SER A 38 7.89 -17.07 16.48
C SER A 38 7.62 -18.02 15.31
N VAL A 39 7.55 -17.53 14.08
CA VAL A 39 7.21 -18.33 12.89
C VAL A 39 8.44 -19.03 12.28
N PHE A 40 9.64 -18.49 12.46
CA PHE A 40 10.88 -19.07 11.91
C PHE A 40 11.64 -20.02 12.85
N GLY A 41 11.14 -20.26 14.05
CA GLY A 41 11.83 -21.00 15.12
C GLY A 41 11.62 -22.52 15.18
N VAL A 42 10.75 -23.13 14.36
CA VAL A 42 10.47 -24.57 14.45
C VAL A 42 10.46 -25.23 13.08
N SER A 43 11.56 -25.88 12.73
CA SER A 43 11.65 -27.21 12.14
C SER A 43 13.03 -27.48 11.54
N ARG A 44 13.90 -28.07 12.32
CA ARG A 44 14.92 -28.98 11.79
C ARG A 44 14.72 -30.31 12.48
N THR A 45 14.11 -31.27 11.78
CA THR A 45 14.32 -32.69 12.05
C THR A 45 14.54 -33.38 10.73
N VAL A 46 15.77 -33.90 10.60
CA VAL A 46 16.24 -34.71 9.49
C VAL A 46 15.59 -36.07 9.56
N GLN A 47 15.00 -36.54 8.46
CA GLN A 47 14.85 -37.97 8.25
C GLN A 47 15.23 -38.32 6.82
N GLN A 48 16.28 -39.10 6.73
CA GLN A 48 16.87 -39.67 5.53
C GLN A 48 16.19 -41.03 5.28
N ALA A 49 15.63 -41.25 4.10
CA ALA A 49 15.39 -42.57 3.58
C ALA A 49 15.21 -42.55 2.05
N ASN A 50 16.19 -43.18 1.42
CA ASN A 50 16.21 -44.02 0.20
C ASN A 50 15.39 -43.69 -1.06
N GLY A 51 16.16 -43.56 -2.08
CA GLY A 51 16.10 -43.57 -3.48
C GLY A 51 14.99 -44.33 -4.24
N SER A 52 14.57 -43.68 -5.33
CA SER A 52 14.28 -44.34 -6.59
C SER A 52 14.34 -43.31 -7.71
N SER A 53 15.07 -43.66 -8.72
CA SER A 53 15.27 -42.95 -9.98
C SER A 53 13.99 -42.86 -10.80
N VAL A 54 13.56 -41.62 -11.18
CA VAL A 54 12.68 -41.43 -12.36
C VAL A 54 13.12 -40.17 -13.11
N THR A 55 13.57 -40.44 -14.28
CA THR A 55 13.67 -39.72 -15.55
C THR A 55 13.41 -38.21 -15.56
N LYS A 56 14.44 -37.47 -15.98
CA LYS A 56 14.38 -36.09 -16.45
C LYS A 56 13.36 -35.95 -17.60
N SER A 57 12.31 -35.14 -17.38
CA SER A 57 11.61 -34.48 -18.47
C SER A 57 11.82 -32.99 -18.30
N SER A 58 12.76 -32.47 -19.08
CA SER A 58 12.95 -31.03 -19.25
C SER A 58 11.74 -30.47 -20.00
N LYS A 59 10.76 -29.91 -19.28
CA LYS A 59 9.82 -28.98 -19.89
C LYS A 59 10.47 -27.60 -19.90
N GLN A 60 11.04 -27.30 -21.04
CA GLN A 60 11.39 -25.98 -21.51
C GLN A 60 10.17 -25.09 -21.34
N ALA A 61 10.26 -24.08 -20.45
CA ALA A 61 9.29 -23.02 -20.38
C ALA A 61 9.40 -22.24 -21.70
N THR A 62 8.49 -22.55 -22.61
CA THR A 62 8.28 -21.74 -23.80
C THR A 62 7.77 -20.38 -23.33
N ASP A 63 8.57 -19.38 -23.56
CA ASP A 63 8.18 -17.96 -23.55
C ASP A 63 7.05 -17.78 -24.59
N ALA A 64 5.83 -18.02 -24.13
CA ALA A 64 4.64 -17.79 -24.93
C ALA A 64 4.45 -16.28 -24.93
N THR A 65 4.87 -15.63 -26.00
CA THR A 65 4.40 -14.31 -26.42
C THR A 65 2.87 -14.35 -26.46
N ARG A 66 2.25 -14.18 -25.30
CA ARG A 66 0.80 -14.05 -25.17
C ARG A 66 0.46 -12.73 -25.86
N SER A 67 -0.11 -12.80 -27.05
CA SER A 67 -0.77 -11.65 -27.69
C SER A 67 -1.66 -11.02 -26.62
N LYS A 68 -1.27 -9.83 -26.16
CA LYS A 68 -2.02 -9.13 -25.11
C LYS A 68 -3.34 -8.72 -25.75
N ASP A 69 -4.42 -9.33 -25.31
CA ASP A 69 -5.78 -9.02 -25.77
C ASP A 69 -6.11 -7.60 -25.29
N THR A 70 -6.18 -6.65 -26.21
CA THR A 70 -6.57 -5.25 -25.94
C THR A 70 -8.08 -5.05 -26.12
N LYS A 71 -8.85 -6.11 -26.32
CA LYS A 71 -10.29 -6.04 -26.48
C LYS A 71 -10.93 -5.58 -25.18
N GLY A 72 -11.77 -4.56 -25.28
CA GLY A 72 -12.45 -3.98 -24.12
C GLY A 72 -11.59 -3.06 -23.26
N LEU A 73 -10.36 -2.76 -23.68
CA LEU A 73 -9.50 -1.82 -22.97
C LEU A 73 -10.19 -0.44 -22.88
N PRO A 74 -10.35 0.15 -21.70
CA PRO A 74 -11.00 1.45 -21.51
C PRO A 74 -10.38 2.55 -22.39
N ASP A 75 -11.20 3.56 -22.70
CA ASP A 75 -10.73 4.73 -23.47
C ASP A 75 -10.16 5.79 -22.53
N VAL A 76 -9.06 5.45 -21.89
CA VAL A 76 -8.30 6.27 -20.94
C VAL A 76 -6.87 6.44 -21.41
N SER A 77 -6.25 7.55 -21.04
CA SER A 77 -4.86 7.83 -21.37
C SER A 77 -3.92 7.28 -20.28
N PRO A 78 -2.76 6.69 -20.64
CA PRO A 78 -1.75 6.33 -19.66
C PRO A 78 -1.12 7.55 -18.94
N LYS A 79 -1.55 8.77 -19.31
CA LYS A 79 -1.14 10.03 -18.67
C LYS A 79 -2.24 10.64 -17.79
N ASP A 80 -3.39 9.99 -17.68
CA ASP A 80 -4.46 10.46 -16.81
C ASP A 80 -3.98 10.47 -15.36
N TRP A 81 -4.47 11.44 -14.59
CA TRP A 81 -3.98 11.68 -13.23
C TRP A 81 -4.20 10.50 -12.29
N GLU A 82 -5.24 9.72 -12.50
CA GLU A 82 -5.55 8.50 -11.74
C GLU A 82 -4.49 7.42 -11.95
N LEU A 83 -3.86 7.43 -13.13
CA LEU A 83 -2.93 6.41 -13.59
C LEU A 83 -1.46 6.77 -13.37
N LEU A 84 -1.19 7.84 -12.61
CA LEU A 84 0.18 8.23 -12.26
C LEU A 84 0.88 7.09 -11.52
N LEU A 85 1.90 6.52 -12.15
CA LEU A 85 2.73 5.45 -11.57
C LEU A 85 3.86 6.06 -10.74
N VAL A 86 3.91 5.68 -9.47
CA VAL A 86 4.99 6.02 -8.55
C VAL A 86 5.51 4.75 -7.91
N ASN A 87 6.75 4.40 -8.18
CA ASN A 87 7.46 3.26 -7.61
C ASN A 87 8.98 3.51 -7.65
N ARG A 88 9.79 2.50 -7.35
CA ARG A 88 11.26 2.63 -7.33
C ARG A 88 11.87 3.01 -8.68
N ASP A 89 11.24 2.56 -9.77
CA ASP A 89 11.70 2.85 -11.14
C ASP A 89 11.09 4.15 -11.68
N ASN A 90 9.98 4.62 -11.10
CA ASN A 90 9.25 5.83 -11.46
C ASN A 90 9.12 6.75 -10.24
N LYS A 91 10.25 7.24 -9.74
CA LYS A 91 10.27 8.17 -8.60
C LYS A 91 9.70 9.54 -9.01
N SER A 92 8.92 10.12 -8.11
CA SER A 92 8.37 11.47 -8.26
C SER A 92 8.88 12.40 -7.17
N LYS A 93 8.98 13.69 -7.50
CA LYS A 93 9.13 14.77 -6.52
C LYS A 93 7.83 14.93 -5.73
N GLU A 94 7.86 15.81 -4.74
CA GLU A 94 6.63 16.20 -4.02
C GLU A 94 5.54 16.68 -4.98
N LEU A 95 4.35 16.09 -4.87
CA LEU A 95 3.23 16.35 -5.79
C LEU A 95 2.26 17.41 -5.25
N ASN A 96 2.20 17.58 -3.91
CA ASN A 96 1.32 18.52 -3.22
C ASN A 96 -0.13 18.49 -3.75
N PRO A 97 -0.83 17.34 -3.76
CA PRO A 97 -2.23 17.31 -4.17
C PRO A 97 -3.09 18.17 -3.22
N GLU A 98 -4.20 18.67 -3.72
CA GLU A 98 -5.23 19.22 -2.83
C GLU A 98 -5.78 18.12 -1.95
N ILE A 99 -5.82 18.35 -0.62
CA ILE A 99 -6.11 17.32 0.37
C ILE A 99 -7.49 17.52 0.97
N ALA A 100 -8.24 16.44 1.12
CA ALA A 100 -9.44 16.35 1.94
C ALA A 100 -9.24 15.32 3.06
N ASP A 101 -9.89 15.56 4.18
CA ASP A 101 -9.94 14.60 5.30
C ASP A 101 -11.11 13.62 5.13
N VAL A 102 -10.81 12.34 5.33
CA VAL A 102 -11.80 11.27 5.42
C VAL A 102 -11.50 10.46 6.68
N ASP A 103 -12.35 10.57 7.69
CA ASP A 103 -12.24 9.87 8.97
C ASP A 103 -10.86 10.01 9.64
N GLY A 104 -10.28 11.23 9.56
CA GLY A 104 -8.97 11.55 10.14
C GLY A 104 -7.78 11.20 9.24
N VAL A 105 -8.00 10.64 8.06
CA VAL A 105 -6.96 10.31 7.08
C VAL A 105 -7.04 11.28 5.89
N SER A 106 -5.91 11.90 5.55
CA SER A 106 -5.80 12.81 4.41
C SER A 106 -5.68 12.03 3.10
N VAL A 107 -6.46 12.42 2.08
CA VAL A 107 -6.43 11.85 0.73
C VAL A 107 -6.51 12.97 -0.31
N ASP A 108 -6.21 12.68 -1.57
CA ASP A 108 -6.47 13.62 -2.66
C ASP A 108 -7.96 14.00 -2.67
N ALA A 109 -8.27 15.29 -2.69
CA ALA A 109 -9.64 15.79 -2.59
C ALA A 109 -10.57 15.24 -3.69
N ARG A 110 -10.01 14.91 -4.87
CA ARG A 110 -10.75 14.35 -6.01
C ARG A 110 -11.32 12.96 -5.73
N ILE A 111 -10.69 12.19 -4.85
CA ILE A 111 -11.11 10.81 -4.51
C ILE A 111 -11.80 10.69 -3.15
N ALA A 112 -11.91 11.76 -2.37
CA ALA A 112 -12.45 11.72 -1.01
C ALA A 112 -13.85 11.07 -0.92
N LYS A 113 -14.71 11.33 -1.91
CA LYS A 113 -16.03 10.69 -2.01
C LYS A 113 -15.90 9.18 -2.23
N ASN A 114 -15.03 8.76 -3.15
CA ASN A 114 -14.82 7.35 -3.47
C ASN A 114 -14.25 6.59 -2.27
N VAL A 115 -13.34 7.20 -1.50
CA VAL A 115 -12.79 6.62 -0.26
C VAL A 115 -13.90 6.40 0.77
N LYS A 116 -14.77 7.40 1.01
CA LYS A 116 -15.90 7.28 1.95
C LYS A 116 -16.86 6.15 1.55
N GLU A 117 -17.23 6.10 0.27
CA GLU A 117 -18.13 5.07 -0.25
C GLU A 117 -17.52 3.67 -0.19
N PHE A 118 -16.21 3.55 -0.49
CA PHE A 118 -15.48 2.29 -0.41
C PHE A 118 -15.34 1.80 1.03
N LEU A 119 -14.96 2.68 1.95
CA LEU A 119 -14.89 2.35 3.38
C LEU A 119 -16.26 1.89 3.92
N ALA A 120 -17.32 2.63 3.63
CA ALA A 120 -18.67 2.26 4.06
C ALA A 120 -19.09 0.88 3.54
N ALA A 121 -18.79 0.57 2.27
CA ALA A 121 -19.07 -0.74 1.70
C ALA A 121 -18.18 -1.87 2.27
N ALA A 122 -16.93 -1.59 2.64
CA ALA A 122 -16.09 -2.53 3.36
C ALA A 122 -16.63 -2.80 4.77
N GLN A 123 -17.15 -1.78 5.46
CA GLN A 123 -17.78 -1.88 6.77
C GLN A 123 -19.12 -2.66 6.76
N GLU A 124 -19.79 -2.76 5.62
CA GLU A 124 -20.94 -3.66 5.45
C GLU A 124 -20.51 -5.15 5.46
N ILE A 125 -19.26 -5.44 5.05
CA ILE A 125 -18.68 -6.79 5.10
C ILE A 125 -18.16 -7.10 6.51
N ASP A 126 -17.38 -6.18 7.08
CA ASP A 126 -16.88 -6.26 8.45
C ASP A 126 -16.81 -4.85 9.06
N PRO A 127 -17.63 -4.55 10.11
CA PRO A 127 -17.69 -3.23 10.73
C PRO A 127 -16.39 -2.73 11.35
N SER A 128 -15.38 -3.59 11.52
CA SER A 128 -14.06 -3.20 12.04
C SER A 128 -13.13 -2.56 11.00
N TYR A 129 -13.53 -2.55 9.71
CA TYR A 129 -12.74 -1.84 8.69
C TYR A 129 -12.59 -0.37 9.03
N HIS A 130 -11.35 0.11 8.98
CA HIS A 130 -11.01 1.51 9.20
C HIS A 130 -9.83 1.92 8.33
N LEU A 131 -9.71 3.24 8.09
CA LEU A 131 -8.57 3.82 7.40
C LEU A 131 -7.38 3.90 8.36
N ILE A 132 -6.22 3.48 7.89
CA ILE A 132 -4.95 3.49 8.64
C ILE A 132 -4.06 4.63 8.16
N SER A 133 -3.96 4.81 6.85
CA SER A 133 -3.04 5.76 6.21
C SER A 133 -3.57 6.22 4.85
N GLY A 134 -3.20 7.42 4.45
CA GLY A 134 -3.52 8.00 3.15
C GLY A 134 -2.36 8.80 2.61
N TYR A 135 -2.56 10.09 2.29
CA TYR A 135 -1.49 10.95 1.80
C TYR A 135 -0.32 11.05 2.77
N ARG A 136 0.88 10.89 2.23
CA ARG A 136 2.15 11.13 2.93
C ARG A 136 3.06 11.99 2.05
N SER A 137 3.54 13.13 2.54
CA SER A 137 4.53 13.93 1.83
C SER A 137 5.84 13.16 1.65
N VAL A 138 6.64 13.53 0.65
CA VAL A 138 7.99 12.96 0.48
C VAL A 138 8.87 13.22 1.70
N ALA A 139 8.71 14.39 2.34
CA ALA A 139 9.43 14.72 3.58
C ALA A 139 9.05 13.75 4.71
N TYR A 140 7.75 13.53 4.95
CA TYR A 140 7.28 12.57 5.95
C TYR A 140 7.74 11.14 5.63
N GLN A 141 7.65 10.71 4.37
CA GLN A 141 8.13 9.39 3.95
C GLN A 141 9.64 9.24 4.18
N THR A 142 10.42 10.32 4.05
CA THR A 142 11.86 10.30 4.35
C THR A 142 12.13 10.02 5.82
N GLU A 143 11.43 10.72 6.71
CA GLU A 143 11.55 10.50 8.16
C GLU A 143 11.14 9.08 8.56
N LEU A 144 10.00 8.62 8.03
CA LEU A 144 9.46 7.29 8.28
C LEU A 144 10.42 6.18 7.80
N TYR A 145 10.89 6.29 6.56
CA TYR A 145 11.82 5.32 5.96
C TYR A 145 13.14 5.22 6.74
N ASN A 146 13.72 6.36 7.06
CA ASN A 146 14.95 6.42 7.84
C ASN A 146 14.76 5.82 9.25
N SER A 147 13.59 6.06 9.87
CA SER A 147 13.24 5.44 11.15
C SER A 147 13.20 3.91 11.06
N TYR A 148 12.62 3.36 10.00
CA TYR A 148 12.58 1.91 9.78
C TYR A 148 13.99 1.33 9.55
N VAL A 149 14.84 2.00 8.76
CA VAL A 149 16.24 1.58 8.57
C VAL A 149 16.99 1.51 9.89
N GLN A 150 16.83 2.54 10.74
CA GLN A 150 17.47 2.53 12.08
C GLN A 150 16.91 1.43 12.97
N GLN A 151 15.62 1.13 12.92
CA GLN A 151 15.01 0.03 13.67
C GLN A 151 15.55 -1.32 13.24
N GLU A 152 15.70 -1.57 11.93
CA GLU A 152 16.28 -2.81 11.42
C GLU A 152 17.75 -2.97 11.83
N MET A 153 18.54 -1.91 11.78
CA MET A 153 19.93 -1.92 12.25
C MET A 153 20.03 -2.09 13.77
N ALA A 154 19.09 -1.58 14.55
CA ALA A 154 19.04 -1.78 15.98
C ALA A 154 18.60 -3.20 16.36
N ALA A 155 17.70 -3.81 15.61
CA ALA A 155 17.26 -5.19 15.80
C ALA A 155 18.32 -6.21 15.41
N ASP A 156 19.11 -5.91 14.38
CA ASP A 156 20.25 -6.73 13.94
C ASP A 156 21.49 -5.85 13.69
N PRO A 157 22.37 -5.68 14.70
CA PRO A 157 23.59 -4.88 14.58
C PRO A 157 24.62 -5.39 13.56
N SER A 158 24.44 -6.58 12.97
CA SER A 158 25.30 -7.11 11.92
C SER A 158 24.96 -6.55 10.53
N LEU A 159 23.78 -5.92 10.38
CA LEU A 159 23.36 -5.34 9.11
C LEU A 159 24.15 -4.06 8.80
N THR A 160 24.61 -3.95 7.57
CA THR A 160 24.96 -2.65 7.00
C THR A 160 23.72 -1.85 6.69
N GLU A 161 23.83 -0.51 6.61
CA GLU A 161 22.71 0.37 6.23
C GLU A 161 22.03 -0.09 4.93
N SER A 162 22.81 -0.42 3.90
CA SER A 162 22.29 -0.92 2.62
C SER A 162 21.54 -2.26 2.74
N GLN A 163 21.90 -3.12 3.70
CA GLN A 163 21.16 -4.36 3.97
C GLN A 163 19.85 -4.05 4.72
N ALA A 164 19.90 -3.14 5.68
CA ALA A 164 18.71 -2.66 6.38
C ALA A 164 17.71 -1.98 5.42
N GLU A 165 18.20 -1.10 4.52
CA GLU A 165 17.36 -0.50 3.47
C GLU A 165 16.69 -1.55 2.60
N LYS A 166 17.41 -2.58 2.14
CA LYS A 166 16.83 -3.68 1.35
C LYS A 166 15.74 -4.42 2.11
N LYS A 167 15.92 -4.60 3.43
CA LYS A 167 14.92 -5.22 4.29
C LYS A 167 13.68 -4.32 4.42
N VAL A 168 13.87 -3.04 4.69
CA VAL A 168 12.79 -2.04 4.74
C VAL A 168 12.00 -1.99 3.44
N GLN A 169 12.66 -2.09 2.28
CA GLN A 169 12.02 -2.07 0.97
C GLN A 169 11.07 -3.25 0.69
N THR A 170 11.03 -4.24 1.55
CA THR A 170 10.04 -5.32 1.45
C THR A 170 8.67 -4.92 1.97
N TYR A 171 8.57 -3.87 2.81
CA TYR A 171 7.32 -3.41 3.43
C TYR A 171 7.13 -1.88 3.44
N SER A 172 8.13 -1.10 3.05
CA SER A 172 8.03 0.36 2.92
C SER A 172 8.87 0.86 1.76
N GLN A 173 8.36 1.85 1.03
CA GLN A 173 9.05 2.38 -0.14
C GLN A 173 9.97 3.55 0.21
N PRO A 174 11.13 3.70 -0.46
CA PRO A 174 12.01 4.84 -0.25
C PRO A 174 11.33 6.16 -0.66
N PRO A 175 11.83 7.31 -0.16
CA PRO A 175 11.30 8.62 -0.50
C PRO A 175 11.21 8.84 -2.02
N GLY A 176 10.08 9.39 -2.44
CA GLY A 176 9.79 9.61 -3.87
C GLY A 176 9.27 8.37 -4.61
N ALA A 177 9.28 7.19 -3.98
CA ALA A 177 8.82 5.93 -4.57
C ALA A 177 7.52 5.38 -3.96
N SER A 178 6.94 6.07 -2.98
CA SER A 178 5.69 5.68 -2.33
C SER A 178 4.48 6.25 -3.06
N GLU A 179 3.48 5.43 -3.36
CA GLU A 179 2.21 5.89 -3.95
C GLU A 179 1.41 6.81 -3.02
N HIS A 180 1.64 6.75 -1.71
CA HIS A 180 0.97 7.64 -0.74
C HIS A 180 1.25 9.12 -1.01
N GLN A 181 2.37 9.47 -1.65
CA GLN A 181 2.64 10.86 -2.05
C GLN A 181 1.72 11.39 -3.14
N THR A 182 0.98 10.51 -3.83
CA THR A 182 -0.04 10.92 -4.80
C THR A 182 -1.35 11.34 -4.15
N GLY A 183 -1.60 10.90 -2.90
CA GLY A 183 -2.91 10.98 -2.26
C GLY A 183 -3.94 10.00 -2.81
N LEU A 184 -3.56 9.14 -3.79
CA LEU A 184 -4.46 8.17 -4.45
C LEU A 184 -4.39 6.77 -3.82
N ALA A 185 -3.49 6.55 -2.87
CA ALA A 185 -3.37 5.30 -2.13
C ALA A 185 -3.91 5.47 -0.71
N ILE A 186 -4.62 4.45 -0.25
CA ILE A 186 -5.10 4.32 1.13
C ILE A 186 -4.69 2.96 1.68
N ASP A 187 -4.33 2.95 2.95
CA ASP A 187 -4.24 1.72 3.72
C ASP A 187 -5.50 1.60 4.57
N MET A 188 -6.18 0.47 4.48
CA MET A 188 -7.34 0.16 5.31
C MET A 188 -7.40 -1.33 5.62
N SER A 189 -7.82 -1.68 6.84
CA SER A 189 -7.90 -3.06 7.30
C SER A 189 -8.91 -3.18 8.44
N THR A 190 -9.16 -4.42 8.89
CA THR A 190 -9.90 -4.73 10.12
C THR A 190 -9.00 -4.74 11.36
N VAL A 191 -7.68 -4.70 11.16
CA VAL A 191 -6.65 -4.74 12.21
C VAL A 191 -5.54 -3.74 11.90
N ASP A 192 -4.81 -3.30 12.94
CA ASP A 192 -3.68 -2.37 12.79
C ASP A 192 -2.35 -3.06 12.40
N SER A 193 -2.39 -4.37 12.17
CA SER A 193 -1.22 -5.20 11.81
C SER A 193 -1.22 -5.52 10.32
N LEU A 194 -0.02 -5.57 9.72
CA LEU A 194 0.15 -5.81 8.29
C LEU A 194 -0.05 -7.30 7.95
N ASN A 195 -0.84 -7.62 6.93
CA ASN A 195 -1.14 -8.98 6.44
C ASN A 195 -1.73 -9.92 7.53
N GLU A 196 -2.46 -9.37 8.49
CA GLU A 196 -3.10 -10.13 9.57
C GLU A 196 -4.64 -10.05 9.52
N ALA A 197 -5.21 -9.37 8.54
CA ALA A 197 -6.65 -9.37 8.33
C ALA A 197 -7.14 -10.76 7.89
N ASP A 198 -8.40 -11.07 8.18
CA ASP A 198 -9.02 -12.34 7.75
C ASP A 198 -9.03 -12.43 6.21
N PRO A 199 -8.42 -13.49 5.61
CA PRO A 199 -8.26 -13.58 4.16
C PRO A 199 -9.57 -13.63 3.38
N ASP A 200 -10.64 -14.22 3.94
CA ASP A 200 -11.94 -14.29 3.29
C ASP A 200 -12.62 -12.92 3.27
N THR A 201 -12.40 -12.14 4.31
CA THR A 201 -12.87 -10.77 4.42
C THR A 201 -12.13 -9.87 3.44
N VAL A 202 -10.80 -9.97 3.38
CA VAL A 202 -9.96 -9.25 2.40
C VAL A 202 -10.36 -9.58 0.96
N ALA A 203 -10.62 -10.86 0.66
CA ALA A 203 -11.04 -11.29 -0.69
C ALA A 203 -12.35 -10.61 -1.10
N LYS A 204 -13.35 -10.52 -0.22
CA LYS A 204 -14.63 -9.84 -0.49
C LYS A 204 -14.44 -8.34 -0.72
N VAL A 205 -13.59 -7.68 0.08
CA VAL A 205 -13.32 -6.25 -0.07
C VAL A 205 -12.52 -5.98 -1.35
N LYS A 206 -11.55 -6.82 -1.69
CA LYS A 206 -10.83 -6.76 -2.97
C LYS A 206 -11.80 -6.88 -4.16
N GLU A 207 -12.79 -7.76 -4.08
CA GLU A 207 -13.77 -8.00 -5.16
C GLU A 207 -14.72 -6.80 -5.35
N LEU A 208 -15.04 -6.09 -4.28
CA LEU A 208 -15.91 -4.90 -4.37
C LEU A 208 -15.16 -3.60 -4.73
N ALA A 209 -13.85 -3.52 -4.48
CA ALA A 209 -13.03 -2.32 -4.64
C ALA A 209 -13.17 -1.63 -6.03
N PRO A 210 -13.24 -2.38 -7.16
CA PRO A 210 -13.36 -1.77 -8.50
C PRO A 210 -14.60 -0.91 -8.68
N LYS A 211 -15.71 -1.23 -8.02
CA LYS A 211 -16.96 -0.44 -8.06
C LYS A 211 -16.76 1.01 -7.58
N TYR A 212 -15.72 1.22 -6.75
CA TYR A 212 -15.34 2.52 -6.19
C TYR A 212 -14.10 3.12 -6.85
N GLY A 213 -13.54 2.42 -7.86
CA GLY A 213 -12.36 2.86 -8.60
C GLY A 213 -11.03 2.44 -7.97
N PHE A 214 -11.05 1.51 -7.00
CA PHE A 214 -9.85 1.00 -6.33
C PHE A 214 -9.47 -0.40 -6.81
N VAL A 215 -8.19 -0.70 -6.67
CA VAL A 215 -7.63 -2.05 -6.81
C VAL A 215 -6.78 -2.39 -5.58
N LEU A 216 -6.76 -3.66 -5.18
CA LEU A 216 -5.71 -4.14 -4.26
C LEU A 216 -4.39 -4.07 -5.03
N ARG A 217 -3.51 -3.16 -4.60
CA ARG A 217 -2.37 -2.70 -5.40
C ARG A 217 -1.26 -3.72 -5.55
N PHE A 218 -1.02 -4.50 -4.50
CA PHE A 218 0.06 -5.49 -4.41
C PHE A 218 -0.51 -6.88 -4.13
N PRO A 219 -1.19 -7.49 -5.14
CA PRO A 219 -1.79 -8.80 -4.98
C PRO A 219 -0.73 -9.91 -4.97
N ASP A 220 -1.07 -11.05 -4.36
CA ASP A 220 -0.18 -12.20 -4.31
C ASP A 220 0.21 -12.69 -5.71
N GLY A 221 1.45 -13.16 -5.85
CA GLY A 221 2.02 -13.65 -7.10
C GLY A 221 2.44 -12.56 -8.11
N LYS A 222 2.33 -11.26 -7.77
CA LYS A 222 2.63 -10.14 -8.68
C LYS A 222 3.89 -9.33 -8.30
N THR A 223 4.69 -9.80 -7.36
CA THR A 223 5.92 -9.13 -6.91
C THR A 223 6.91 -8.85 -8.05
N SER A 224 6.97 -9.72 -9.06
CA SER A 224 7.84 -9.52 -10.24
C SER A 224 7.44 -8.31 -11.09
N SER A 225 6.16 -7.93 -11.07
CA SER A 225 5.63 -6.76 -11.79
C SER A 225 5.69 -5.48 -10.94
N THR A 226 5.29 -5.59 -9.66
CA THR A 226 5.15 -4.43 -8.77
C THR A 226 6.43 -4.07 -8.03
N GLY A 227 7.34 -5.04 -7.86
CA GLY A 227 8.52 -4.91 -7.00
C GLY A 227 8.21 -4.93 -5.50
N VAL A 228 6.94 -5.17 -5.11
CA VAL A 228 6.45 -5.17 -3.72
C VAL A 228 5.83 -6.53 -3.41
N GLY A 229 5.94 -6.99 -2.18
CA GLY A 229 5.29 -8.21 -1.69
C GLY A 229 3.77 -8.04 -1.61
N TYR A 230 3.08 -9.12 -1.19
CA TYR A 230 1.64 -9.05 -0.94
C TYR A 230 1.32 -8.09 0.20
N GLU A 231 0.32 -7.22 -0.01
CA GLU A 231 -0.22 -6.31 1.00
C GLU A 231 -1.74 -6.39 0.97
N ASP A 232 -2.37 -6.86 2.05
CA ASP A 232 -3.82 -7.03 2.18
C ASP A 232 -4.57 -5.72 2.49
N TRP A 233 -3.83 -4.66 2.82
CA TRP A 233 -4.34 -3.36 3.28
C TRP A 233 -4.24 -2.24 2.26
N HIS A 234 -3.34 -2.32 1.26
CA HIS A 234 -2.99 -1.22 0.37
C HIS A 234 -3.87 -1.19 -0.88
N PHE A 235 -4.76 -0.21 -0.93
CA PHE A 235 -5.65 0.01 -2.07
C PHE A 235 -5.27 1.27 -2.83
N ARG A 236 -5.24 1.16 -4.16
CA ARG A 236 -4.91 2.27 -5.06
C ARG A 236 -6.10 2.65 -5.92
N TYR A 237 -6.43 3.96 -5.92
CA TYR A 237 -7.42 4.52 -6.85
C TYR A 237 -6.82 4.65 -8.25
N VAL A 238 -7.54 4.16 -9.24
CA VAL A 238 -7.16 4.17 -10.66
C VAL A 238 -8.33 4.55 -11.59
N GLY A 239 -9.47 4.99 -11.01
CA GLY A 239 -10.71 5.21 -11.74
C GLY A 239 -11.50 3.90 -11.97
N LYS A 240 -12.82 4.00 -12.08
CA LYS A 240 -13.71 2.82 -12.13
C LYS A 240 -13.44 1.91 -13.31
N GLU A 241 -13.44 2.45 -14.52
CA GLU A 241 -13.25 1.66 -15.75
C GLU A 241 -11.89 0.94 -15.73
N SER A 242 -10.83 1.63 -15.30
CA SER A 242 -9.49 1.04 -15.15
C SER A 242 -9.46 -0.03 -14.08
N ALA A 243 -10.11 0.20 -12.92
CA ALA A 243 -10.13 -0.75 -11.81
C ALA A 243 -10.89 -2.03 -12.17
N GLU A 244 -12.03 -1.92 -12.85
CA GLU A 244 -12.81 -3.05 -13.33
C GLU A 244 -12.01 -3.87 -14.34
N TYR A 245 -11.40 -3.21 -15.34
CA TYR A 245 -10.58 -3.89 -16.35
C TYR A 245 -9.35 -4.57 -15.74
N MET A 246 -8.62 -3.87 -14.86
CA MET A 246 -7.44 -4.42 -14.19
C MET A 246 -7.80 -5.65 -13.36
N THR A 247 -8.93 -5.62 -12.66
CA THR A 247 -9.38 -6.73 -11.82
C THR A 247 -9.84 -7.93 -12.66
N GLU A 248 -10.63 -7.71 -13.71
CA GLU A 248 -11.11 -8.76 -14.62
C GLU A 248 -9.95 -9.49 -15.30
N HIS A 249 -8.91 -8.75 -15.70
CA HIS A 249 -7.75 -9.30 -16.39
C HIS A 249 -6.57 -9.62 -15.46
N ASN A 250 -6.75 -9.49 -14.14
CA ASN A 250 -5.70 -9.71 -13.12
C ASN A 250 -4.39 -8.97 -13.44
N LEU A 251 -4.50 -7.66 -13.72
CA LEU A 251 -3.38 -6.80 -14.08
C LEU A 251 -2.92 -5.94 -12.90
N THR A 252 -1.61 -5.75 -12.79
CA THR A 252 -1.03 -4.68 -11.98
C THR A 252 -1.14 -3.34 -12.71
N LEU A 253 -0.92 -2.22 -11.99
CA LEU A 253 -0.90 -0.90 -12.63
C LEU A 253 0.23 -0.80 -13.67
N GLU A 254 1.37 -1.42 -13.42
CA GLU A 254 2.50 -1.51 -14.36
C GLU A 254 2.11 -2.23 -15.65
N GLU A 255 1.47 -3.39 -15.54
CA GLU A 255 1.01 -4.21 -16.67
C GLU A 255 -0.08 -3.47 -17.46
N TYR A 256 -1.03 -2.84 -16.77
CA TYR A 256 -2.11 -2.07 -17.38
C TYR A 256 -1.59 -0.86 -18.17
N LEU A 257 -0.68 -0.08 -17.58
CA LEU A 257 -0.06 1.05 -18.27
C LEU A 257 0.77 0.62 -19.49
N ALA A 258 1.37 -0.56 -19.47
CA ALA A 258 2.06 -1.10 -20.64
C ALA A 258 1.07 -1.38 -21.78
N LEU A 259 -0.12 -1.96 -21.48
CA LEU A 259 -1.18 -2.19 -22.48
C LEU A 259 -1.72 -0.88 -23.07
N LEU A 260 -1.99 0.12 -22.24
CA LEU A 260 -2.46 1.43 -22.70
C LEU A 260 -1.44 2.10 -23.63
N LYS A 261 -0.15 2.01 -23.32
CA LYS A 261 0.92 2.54 -24.16
C LYS A 261 1.07 1.80 -25.50
N GLU A 262 0.77 0.50 -25.53
CA GLU A 262 0.75 -0.28 -26.77
C GLU A 262 -0.44 0.12 -27.66
N LYS A 263 -1.64 0.33 -27.08
CA LYS A 263 -2.83 0.81 -27.82
C LYS A 263 -2.63 2.20 -28.43
N ALA A 264 -1.83 3.06 -27.79
CA ALA A 264 -1.61 4.44 -28.21
C ALA A 264 -0.54 4.61 -29.32
N LYS A 265 0.11 3.53 -29.76
CA LYS A 265 1.09 3.51 -30.87
C LYS A 265 0.42 3.24 -32.20
#